data_c12a6b7606d073457ad815c76fb49fd5
#
_entry.id   c12a6b7606d073457ad815c76fb49fd5
#
_cell.length_a   1.000
_cell.length_b   1.000
_cell.length_c   1.000
_cell.angle_alpha   90.00
_cell.angle_beta   90.00
_cell.angle_gamma   90.00
#
_symmetry.space_group_name_H-M   'P 1'
#
loop_
_entity.id
_entity.type
_entity.pdbx_description
1 polymer ?
#
loop_
_entity_poly.entity_id
_entity_poly.type
_entity_poly.pdbx_seq_one_letter_code
_entity_poly.pdbx_strand_id
1 'polypeptide(L)'
;AVGGNLGEQKTVGLLNRGTQAVRQTGSSMKPIADVVPGLQEKVITAATVYDDSKTDFGGGYTPEDYNDPKGLINIRSCIRTSQNIPMVKLMMELTPKKSMEYLKKMGITTLDDEKDNNPSLSIGGLSDGITPLEMAGAYASIANDGVYTTPILYTKVTDSNGNTVLTPKQEKTKVVSEQNAYIARSIMREPTLSGGTATYCAISGMETC
;
A
#
# COMPACT_ATOMS: atom_id res chain seq x y z
N ALA A 1 -9.04 -0.72 -12.06
CA ALA A 1 -8.48 -0.43 -13.39
C ALA A 1 -7.42 0.67 -13.26
N VAL A 2 -6.38 0.60 -14.10
CA VAL A 2 -5.28 1.58 -14.13
C VAL A 2 -5.19 2.18 -15.52
N GLY A 3 -5.22 3.51 -15.59
CA GLY A 3 -4.99 4.26 -16.83
C GLY A 3 -3.53 4.68 -16.97
N GLY A 4 -2.96 4.52 -18.16
CA GLY A 4 -1.57 4.89 -18.42
C GLY A 4 -1.36 6.39 -18.58
N ASN A 5 -1.90 6.95 -19.64
CA ASN A 5 -1.82 8.37 -19.95
C ASN A 5 -3.22 8.92 -20.26
N LEU A 6 -3.52 10.10 -19.71
CA LEU A 6 -4.80 10.78 -19.96
C LEU A 6 -4.63 11.90 -20.97
N GLY A 7 -5.70 12.22 -21.71
CA GLY A 7 -5.74 13.27 -22.73
C GLY A 7 -5.19 12.84 -24.08
N GLU A 8 -5.12 13.82 -25.01
CA GLU A 8 -4.65 13.58 -26.38
C GLU A 8 -3.16 13.27 -26.42
N GLN A 9 -2.78 12.14 -27.02
CA GLN A 9 -1.41 11.71 -27.18
C GLN A 9 -0.96 11.93 -28.60
N LYS A 10 -0.05 12.90 -28.82
CA LYS A 10 0.45 13.30 -30.15
C LYS A 10 1.72 12.56 -30.60
N THR A 11 2.31 11.76 -29.71
CA THR A 11 3.60 11.09 -29.94
C THR A 11 3.46 9.60 -29.72
N VAL A 12 4.02 8.77 -30.58
CA VAL A 12 4.14 7.32 -30.41
C VAL A 12 5.33 6.98 -29.50
N GLY A 13 5.26 5.83 -28.83
CA GLY A 13 6.34 5.35 -27.96
C GLY A 13 6.45 6.07 -26.60
N LEU A 14 5.39 6.74 -26.16
CA LEU A 14 5.35 7.36 -24.84
C LEU A 14 5.37 6.33 -23.72
N LEU A 15 6.06 6.69 -22.64
CA LEU A 15 6.05 5.92 -21.40
C LEU A 15 4.62 5.74 -20.86
N ASN A 16 4.19 4.50 -20.67
CA ASN A 16 2.93 4.22 -19.99
C ASN A 16 3.09 4.46 -18.48
N ARG A 17 2.56 5.59 -17.99
CA ARG A 17 2.70 5.99 -16.59
C ARG A 17 2.00 5.04 -15.60
N GLY A 18 1.03 4.28 -16.07
CA GLY A 18 0.31 3.30 -15.21
C GLY A 18 1.12 2.03 -14.94
N THR A 19 1.99 1.61 -15.88
CA THR A 19 2.66 0.31 -15.83
C THR A 19 4.18 0.36 -15.89
N GLN A 20 4.77 1.48 -16.30
CA GLN A 20 6.21 1.59 -16.54
C GLN A 20 6.88 2.67 -15.67
N ALA A 21 6.14 3.69 -15.25
CA ALA A 21 6.69 4.75 -14.41
C ALA A 21 6.69 4.33 -12.95
N VAL A 22 7.85 4.25 -12.35
CA VAL A 22 8.03 4.07 -10.90
C VAL A 22 8.08 5.43 -10.21
N ARG A 23 7.51 5.53 -9.02
CA ARG A 23 7.47 6.73 -8.19
C ARG A 23 7.55 6.37 -6.71
N GLN A 24 8.11 7.28 -5.93
CA GLN A 24 8.03 7.23 -4.48
C GLN A 24 6.57 7.22 -4.05
N THR A 25 6.22 6.30 -3.18
CA THR A 25 4.82 6.09 -2.76
C THR A 25 4.39 7.00 -1.62
N GLY A 26 5.36 7.49 -0.85
CA GLY A 26 5.09 8.26 0.35
C GLY A 26 4.18 7.49 1.32
N SER A 27 3.36 8.20 2.05
CA SER A 27 2.48 7.64 3.09
C SER A 27 1.43 6.65 2.60
N SER A 28 1.20 6.52 1.28
CA SER A 28 0.37 5.45 0.75
C SER A 28 1.01 4.06 0.94
N MET A 29 2.27 3.99 1.35
CA MET A 29 2.95 2.75 1.71
C MET A 29 2.49 2.18 3.05
N LYS A 30 2.17 3.02 4.03
CA LYS A 30 1.85 2.65 5.43
C LYS A 30 0.82 1.52 5.57
N PRO A 31 -0.32 1.52 4.88
CA PRO A 31 -1.28 0.43 5.00
C PRO A 31 -0.71 -0.91 4.57
N ILE A 32 0.01 -0.97 3.45
CA ILE A 32 0.48 -2.21 2.84
C ILE A 32 1.82 -2.69 3.39
N ALA A 33 2.69 -1.77 3.82
CA ALA A 33 4.01 -2.11 4.37
C ALA A 33 4.01 -2.33 5.89
N ASP A 34 3.13 -1.62 6.62
CA ASP A 34 3.13 -1.65 8.08
C ASP A 34 1.89 -2.36 8.63
N VAL A 35 0.69 -1.82 8.32
CA VAL A 35 -0.56 -2.25 8.98
C VAL A 35 -0.92 -3.69 8.62
N VAL A 36 -0.94 -4.02 7.33
CA VAL A 36 -1.35 -5.35 6.86
C VAL A 36 -0.41 -6.45 7.36
N PRO A 37 0.91 -6.36 7.19
CA PRO A 37 1.81 -7.36 7.73
C PRO A 37 1.86 -7.34 9.26
N GLY A 38 1.80 -6.16 9.91
CA GLY A 38 1.79 -6.04 11.36
C GLY A 38 0.61 -6.75 12.04
N LEU A 39 -0.59 -6.66 11.43
CA LEU A 39 -1.77 -7.41 11.86
C LEU A 39 -1.57 -8.92 11.65
N GLN A 40 -1.03 -9.34 10.51
CA GLN A 40 -0.86 -10.75 10.17
C GLN A 40 0.19 -11.43 11.04
N GLU A 41 1.28 -10.76 11.34
CA GLU A 41 2.35 -11.25 12.22
C GLU A 41 2.02 -11.06 13.72
N LYS A 42 0.84 -10.49 14.04
CA LYS A 42 0.37 -10.21 15.40
C LYS A 42 1.28 -9.24 16.19
N VAL A 43 2.03 -8.41 15.48
CA VAL A 43 2.82 -7.33 16.07
C VAL A 43 1.88 -6.24 16.61
N ILE A 44 0.78 -5.99 15.89
CA ILE A 44 -0.23 -5.01 16.28
C ILE A 44 -1.65 -5.58 16.26
N THR A 45 -2.52 -4.83 16.93
CA THR A 45 -3.98 -4.86 16.78
C THR A 45 -4.47 -3.47 16.35
N ALA A 46 -5.75 -3.34 16.00
CA ALA A 46 -6.34 -2.02 15.69
C ALA A 46 -6.30 -1.02 16.87
N ALA A 47 -6.06 -1.49 18.09
CA ALA A 47 -6.00 -0.69 19.32
C ALA A 47 -4.57 -0.48 19.84
N THR A 48 -3.56 -1.07 19.20
CA THR A 48 -2.16 -0.90 19.62
C THR A 48 -1.78 0.58 19.61
N VAL A 49 -1.07 1.02 20.64
CA VAL A 49 -0.71 2.42 20.88
C VAL A 49 0.80 2.58 20.74
N TYR A 50 1.21 3.61 20.04
CA TYR A 50 2.59 4.06 19.94
C TYR A 50 2.74 5.49 20.48
N ASP A 51 3.93 5.79 20.98
CA ASP A 51 4.33 7.16 21.30
C ASP A 51 4.85 7.85 20.03
N ASP A 52 4.22 8.97 19.71
CA ASP A 52 4.49 9.81 18.53
C ASP A 52 5.58 10.87 18.81
N SER A 53 6.33 10.75 19.88
CA SER A 53 7.41 11.68 20.20
C SER A 53 8.59 11.53 19.23
N LYS A 54 9.26 12.65 18.94
CA LYS A 54 10.44 12.70 18.10
C LYS A 54 11.47 11.64 18.53
N THR A 55 11.88 10.81 17.58
CA THR A 55 12.71 9.63 17.83
C THR A 55 13.85 9.58 16.79
N ASP A 56 15.07 9.33 17.25
CA ASP A 56 16.19 8.93 16.40
C ASP A 56 16.20 7.40 16.26
N PHE A 57 16.04 6.92 15.05
CA PHE A 57 16.02 5.49 14.73
C PHE A 57 17.41 4.92 14.43
N GLY A 58 18.46 5.70 14.66
CA GLY A 58 19.85 5.33 14.41
C GLY A 58 20.39 5.90 13.10
N GLY A 59 21.71 6.07 13.05
CA GLY A 59 22.40 6.63 11.88
C GLY A 59 21.97 8.06 11.50
N GLY A 60 21.34 8.81 12.40
CA GLY A 60 20.79 10.14 12.14
C GLY A 60 19.44 10.13 11.43
N TYR A 61 18.77 8.97 11.30
CA TYR A 61 17.44 8.89 10.72
C TYR A 61 16.38 9.34 11.74
N THR A 62 15.91 10.56 11.58
CA THR A 62 14.92 11.22 12.43
C THR A 62 13.75 11.71 11.56
N PRO A 63 12.84 10.83 11.13
CA PRO A 63 11.68 11.24 10.35
C PRO A 63 10.82 12.22 11.15
N GLU A 64 10.27 13.20 10.47
CA GLU A 64 9.36 14.18 11.05
C GLU A 64 7.92 13.90 10.59
N ASP A 65 6.97 14.18 11.47
CA ASP A 65 5.55 14.18 11.13
C ASP A 65 5.17 15.47 10.40
N TYR A 66 4.14 15.39 9.56
CA TYR A 66 3.60 16.58 8.91
C TYR A 66 2.91 17.53 9.92
N ASN A 67 2.34 16.97 10.97
CA ASN A 67 1.68 17.69 12.06
C ASN A 67 2.49 17.55 13.35
N ASP A 68 2.16 18.35 14.35
CA ASP A 68 2.74 18.25 15.69
C ASP A 68 2.54 16.84 16.27
N PRO A 69 3.51 16.37 17.07
CA PRO A 69 3.41 15.08 17.77
C PRO A 69 2.14 14.97 18.60
N LYS A 70 1.49 13.82 18.55
CA LYS A 70 0.22 13.54 19.24
C LYS A 70 0.40 12.87 20.60
N GLY A 71 1.64 12.54 20.99
CA GLY A 71 1.92 11.72 22.16
C GLY A 71 1.50 10.27 21.97
N LEU A 72 0.83 9.68 22.96
CA LEU A 72 0.33 8.30 22.84
C LEU A 72 -0.89 8.23 21.94
N ILE A 73 -0.75 7.60 20.77
CA ILE A 73 -1.83 7.45 19.79
C ILE A 73 -1.95 5.99 19.30
N ASN A 74 -3.18 5.59 19.02
CA ASN A 74 -3.41 4.25 18.48
C ASN A 74 -3.22 4.20 16.95
N ILE A 75 -3.08 2.99 16.41
CA ILE A 75 -2.86 2.73 14.98
C ILE A 75 -3.91 3.41 14.09
N ARG A 76 -5.19 3.43 14.49
CA ARG A 76 -6.24 4.09 13.72
C ARG A 76 -5.98 5.59 13.60
N SER A 77 -5.63 6.24 14.70
CA SER A 77 -5.30 7.67 14.72
C SER A 77 -4.02 7.95 13.93
N CYS A 78 -3.02 7.06 13.99
CA CYS A 78 -1.80 7.18 13.20
C CYS A 78 -2.10 7.18 11.69
N ILE A 79 -2.96 6.29 11.23
CA ILE A 79 -3.35 6.23 9.81
C ILE A 79 -4.27 7.39 9.45
N ARG A 80 -5.21 7.79 10.33
CA ARG A 80 -6.12 8.94 10.12
C ARG A 80 -5.36 10.22 9.80
N THR A 81 -4.32 10.51 10.56
CA THR A 81 -3.53 11.76 10.46
C THR A 81 -2.19 11.57 9.78
N SER A 82 -1.91 10.35 9.29
CA SER A 82 -0.71 10.00 8.55
C SER A 82 0.61 10.25 9.31
N GLN A 83 0.65 10.00 10.64
CA GLN A 83 1.87 10.15 11.43
C GLN A 83 2.97 9.20 10.94
N ASN A 84 4.21 9.66 10.93
CA ASN A 84 5.37 8.92 10.44
C ASN A 84 6.07 8.12 11.55
N ILE A 85 6.32 8.78 12.69
CA ILE A 85 7.10 8.22 13.79
C ILE A 85 6.52 6.90 14.30
N PRO A 86 5.20 6.79 14.60
CA PRO A 86 4.60 5.53 15.04
C PRO A 86 4.70 4.42 13.99
N MET A 87 4.60 4.75 12.70
CA MET A 87 4.68 3.77 11.63
C MET A 87 6.11 3.25 11.47
N VAL A 88 7.12 4.11 11.60
CA VAL A 88 8.52 3.67 11.60
C VAL A 88 8.84 2.82 12.85
N LYS A 89 8.26 3.13 14.02
CA LYS A 89 8.37 2.26 15.21
C LYS A 89 7.79 0.87 14.95
N LEU A 90 6.60 0.80 14.35
CA LEU A 90 5.99 -0.46 13.93
C LEU A 90 6.88 -1.21 12.92
N MET A 91 7.46 -0.51 11.94
CA MET A 91 8.38 -1.12 10.97
C MET A 91 9.61 -1.73 11.64
N MET A 92 10.15 -1.07 12.67
CA MET A 92 11.29 -1.60 13.43
C MET A 92 10.94 -2.90 14.18
N GLU A 93 9.73 -3.00 14.74
CA GLU A 93 9.24 -4.21 15.40
C GLU A 93 8.94 -5.34 14.42
N LEU A 94 8.31 -5.01 13.27
CA LEU A 94 7.98 -5.95 12.20
C LEU A 94 9.22 -6.43 11.44
N THR A 95 10.19 -5.59 11.29
CA THR A 95 11.36 -5.58 10.42
C THR A 95 11.06 -5.26 8.94
N PRO A 96 11.89 -4.43 8.28
CA PRO A 96 11.73 -4.12 6.85
C PRO A 96 11.74 -5.38 5.97
N LYS A 97 12.60 -6.34 6.27
CA LYS A 97 12.66 -7.62 5.56
C LYS A 97 11.33 -8.36 5.56
N LYS A 98 10.68 -8.44 6.73
CA LYS A 98 9.35 -9.09 6.86
C LYS A 98 8.29 -8.34 6.06
N SER A 99 8.27 -7.01 6.14
CA SER A 99 7.38 -6.17 5.34
C SER A 99 7.54 -6.43 3.84
N MET A 100 8.79 -6.46 3.33
CA MET A 100 9.09 -6.73 1.92
C MET A 100 8.59 -8.11 1.45
N GLU A 101 8.61 -9.14 2.30
CA GLU A 101 8.02 -10.45 1.97
C GLU A 101 6.52 -10.34 1.66
N TYR A 102 5.78 -9.49 2.40
CA TYR A 102 4.36 -9.24 2.15
C TYR A 102 4.13 -8.41 0.90
N LEU A 103 4.93 -7.36 0.70
CA LEU A 103 4.84 -6.51 -0.49
C LEU A 103 5.08 -7.32 -1.77
N LYS A 104 6.05 -8.25 -1.78
CA LYS A 104 6.27 -9.17 -2.89
C LYS A 104 5.08 -10.10 -3.12
N LYS A 105 4.43 -10.61 -2.06
CA LYS A 105 3.18 -11.39 -2.18
C LYS A 105 2.03 -10.57 -2.75
N MET A 106 2.04 -9.24 -2.56
CA MET A 106 1.08 -8.30 -3.13
C MET A 106 1.40 -7.90 -4.57
N GLY A 107 2.42 -8.51 -5.20
CA GLY A 107 2.79 -8.30 -6.59
C GLY A 107 3.72 -7.12 -6.83
N ILE A 108 4.36 -6.56 -5.82
CA ILE A 108 5.37 -5.52 -5.96
C ILE A 108 6.69 -6.17 -6.35
N THR A 109 7.25 -5.80 -7.50
CA THR A 109 8.45 -6.39 -8.10
C THR A 109 9.64 -5.44 -8.16
N THR A 110 9.43 -4.17 -7.88
CA THR A 110 10.42 -3.10 -8.03
C THR A 110 11.30 -2.89 -6.80
N LEU A 111 11.09 -3.65 -5.72
CA LEU A 111 11.87 -3.54 -4.48
C LEU A 111 13.29 -4.08 -4.66
N ASP A 112 14.28 -3.32 -4.19
CA ASP A 112 15.67 -3.75 -4.06
C ASP A 112 15.90 -4.35 -2.66
N ASP A 113 16.31 -5.62 -2.61
CA ASP A 113 16.41 -6.39 -1.35
C ASP A 113 17.48 -5.85 -0.38
N GLU A 114 18.43 -5.08 -0.86
CA GLU A 114 19.48 -4.47 -0.02
C GLU A 114 19.13 -3.03 0.33
N LYS A 115 18.79 -2.21 -0.68
CA LYS A 115 18.57 -0.77 -0.50
C LYS A 115 17.26 -0.44 0.18
N ASP A 116 16.20 -1.20 -0.08
CA ASP A 116 14.88 -0.95 0.50
C ASP A 116 14.68 -1.69 1.84
N ASN A 117 15.66 -2.50 2.27
CA ASN A 117 15.64 -3.17 3.56
C ASN A 117 16.04 -2.22 4.70
N ASN A 118 15.29 -1.15 4.86
CA ASN A 118 15.54 -0.11 5.86
C ASN A 118 14.23 0.52 6.36
N PRO A 119 14.22 1.24 7.50
CA PRO A 119 13.00 1.77 8.11
C PRO A 119 12.23 2.79 7.27
N SER A 120 12.87 3.46 6.28
CA SER A 120 12.18 4.43 5.41
C SER A 120 11.13 3.77 4.50
N LEU A 121 11.20 2.44 4.32
CA LEU A 121 10.19 1.64 3.64
C LEU A 121 8.78 1.92 4.19
N SER A 122 8.64 2.09 5.51
CA SER A 122 7.39 2.43 6.20
C SER A 122 6.67 3.63 5.60
N ILE A 123 7.42 4.68 5.29
CA ILE A 123 6.88 5.96 4.81
C ILE A 123 7.08 6.16 3.31
N GLY A 124 7.41 5.07 2.58
CA GLY A 124 7.53 5.05 1.13
C GLY A 124 8.82 5.66 0.58
N GLY A 125 9.86 5.72 1.41
CA GLY A 125 11.22 6.06 0.96
C GLY A 125 11.88 4.82 0.34
N LEU A 126 11.82 4.73 -0.98
CA LEU A 126 12.28 3.59 -1.77
C LEU A 126 13.45 3.98 -2.67
N SER A 127 14.27 3.01 -3.08
CA SER A 127 15.37 3.23 -4.01
C SER A 127 14.87 3.72 -5.38
N ASP A 128 13.95 2.97 -5.99
CA ASP A 128 13.39 3.28 -7.31
C ASP A 128 11.94 3.76 -7.23
N GLY A 129 11.12 3.17 -6.36
CA GLY A 129 9.70 3.41 -6.24
C GLY A 129 8.86 2.25 -6.76
N ILE A 130 7.54 2.48 -6.90
CA ILE A 130 6.55 1.46 -7.28
C ILE A 130 5.68 2.01 -8.41
N THR A 131 5.23 1.15 -9.32
CA THR A 131 4.31 1.53 -10.39
C THR A 131 2.87 1.69 -9.86
N PRO A 132 2.04 2.56 -10.48
CA PRO A 132 0.62 2.64 -10.13
C PRO A 132 -0.13 1.31 -10.26
N LEU A 133 0.25 0.45 -11.20
CA LEU A 133 -0.36 -0.87 -11.37
C LEU A 133 -0.06 -1.79 -10.18
N GLU A 134 1.19 -1.83 -9.71
CA GLU A 134 1.57 -2.62 -8.55
C GLU A 134 0.90 -2.11 -7.27
N MET A 135 0.87 -0.78 -7.07
CA MET A 135 0.13 -0.18 -5.94
C MET A 135 -1.35 -0.54 -5.97
N ALA A 136 -2.01 -0.41 -7.13
CA ALA A 136 -3.42 -0.78 -7.28
C ALA A 136 -3.64 -2.28 -7.00
N GLY A 137 -2.73 -3.15 -7.44
CA GLY A 137 -2.76 -4.59 -7.17
C GLY A 137 -2.61 -4.92 -5.69
N ALA A 138 -1.69 -4.24 -5.00
CA ALA A 138 -1.46 -4.40 -3.57
C ALA A 138 -2.71 -4.01 -2.76
N TYR A 139 -3.29 -2.85 -3.03
CA TYR A 139 -4.52 -2.41 -2.38
C TYR A 139 -5.73 -3.30 -2.74
N ALA A 140 -5.81 -3.76 -3.99
CA ALA A 140 -6.85 -4.70 -4.42
C ALA A 140 -6.79 -6.02 -3.64
N SER A 141 -5.61 -6.46 -3.20
CA SER A 141 -5.48 -7.67 -2.38
C SER A 141 -6.18 -7.54 -1.03
N ILE A 142 -6.17 -6.34 -0.43
CA ILE A 142 -6.85 -6.04 0.84
C ILE A 142 -8.36 -6.01 0.62
N ALA A 143 -8.82 -5.38 -0.48
CA ALA A 143 -10.24 -5.34 -0.86
C ALA A 143 -10.78 -6.74 -1.22
N ASN A 144 -9.93 -7.64 -1.69
CA ASN A 144 -10.24 -9.01 -2.08
C ASN A 144 -9.88 -10.02 -0.96
N ASP A 145 -10.27 -9.70 0.27
CA ASP A 145 -10.17 -10.56 1.46
C ASP A 145 -8.77 -11.16 1.70
N GLY A 146 -7.75 -10.36 1.41
CA GLY A 146 -6.35 -10.72 1.61
C GLY A 146 -5.76 -11.60 0.51
N VAL A 147 -6.38 -11.65 -0.66
CA VAL A 147 -5.92 -12.42 -1.81
C VAL A 147 -5.48 -11.49 -2.94
N TYR A 148 -4.19 -11.46 -3.23
CA TYR A 148 -3.67 -10.82 -4.43
C TYR A 148 -4.05 -11.63 -5.66
N THR A 149 -4.45 -10.94 -6.71
CA THR A 149 -4.77 -11.54 -8.01
C THR A 149 -4.01 -10.79 -9.10
N THR A 150 -3.24 -11.54 -9.90
CA THR A 150 -2.43 -10.95 -10.96
C THR A 150 -3.28 -10.11 -11.93
N PRO A 151 -2.93 -8.84 -12.18
CA PRO A 151 -3.64 -8.01 -13.14
C PRO A 151 -3.62 -8.62 -14.55
N ILE A 152 -4.75 -8.52 -15.26
CA ILE A 152 -4.90 -8.98 -16.64
C ILE A 152 -5.40 -7.84 -17.52
N LEU A 153 -5.00 -7.85 -18.80
CA LEU A 153 -5.41 -6.84 -19.79
C LEU A 153 -6.68 -7.24 -20.55
N TYR A 154 -6.99 -8.54 -20.59
CA TYR A 154 -8.14 -9.09 -21.29
C TYR A 154 -8.66 -10.32 -20.54
N THR A 155 -9.93 -10.62 -20.70
CA THR A 155 -10.54 -11.82 -20.08
C THR A 155 -10.59 -13.01 -21.05
N LYS A 156 -10.67 -12.73 -22.34
CA LYS A 156 -10.76 -13.73 -23.40
C LYS A 156 -10.41 -13.09 -24.75
N VAL A 157 -9.73 -13.82 -25.63
CA VAL A 157 -9.54 -13.49 -27.03
C VAL A 157 -10.28 -14.54 -27.88
N THR A 158 -11.08 -14.10 -28.83
CA THR A 158 -11.82 -14.97 -29.77
C THR A 158 -11.41 -14.68 -31.21
N ASP A 159 -11.52 -15.71 -32.07
CA ASP A 159 -11.42 -15.56 -33.51
C ASP A 159 -12.72 -14.94 -34.12
N SER A 160 -12.72 -14.77 -35.44
CA SER A 160 -13.89 -14.25 -36.20
C SER A 160 -15.11 -15.17 -36.13
N ASN A 161 -14.96 -16.43 -35.78
CA ASN A 161 -16.03 -17.41 -35.65
C ASN A 161 -16.55 -17.53 -34.21
N GLY A 162 -15.98 -16.75 -33.26
CA GLY A 162 -16.35 -16.76 -31.85
C GLY A 162 -15.65 -17.85 -31.02
N ASN A 163 -14.74 -18.62 -31.60
CA ASN A 163 -13.99 -19.63 -30.85
C ASN A 163 -12.94 -18.96 -29.96
N THR A 164 -12.77 -19.46 -28.73
CA THR A 164 -11.76 -18.97 -27.82
C THR A 164 -10.37 -19.38 -28.29
N VAL A 165 -9.52 -18.37 -28.57
CA VAL A 165 -8.12 -18.56 -28.99
C VAL A 165 -7.19 -18.47 -27.80
N LEU A 166 -7.47 -17.53 -26.85
CA LEU A 166 -6.62 -17.28 -25.70
C LEU A 166 -7.45 -16.88 -24.48
N THR A 167 -7.09 -17.47 -23.34
CA THR A 167 -7.60 -17.05 -22.02
C THR A 167 -6.40 -16.80 -21.11
N PRO A 168 -6.27 -15.64 -20.47
CA PRO A 168 -5.16 -15.36 -19.58
C PRO A 168 -5.23 -16.26 -18.34
N LYS A 169 -4.08 -16.74 -17.91
CA LYS A 169 -3.97 -17.42 -16.61
C LYS A 169 -3.83 -16.35 -15.53
N GLN A 170 -4.83 -16.24 -14.66
CA GLN A 170 -4.79 -15.33 -13.54
C GLN A 170 -4.37 -16.10 -12.28
N GLU A 171 -3.23 -15.75 -11.74
CA GLU A 171 -2.71 -16.35 -10.51
C GLU A 171 -3.25 -15.63 -9.28
N LYS A 172 -3.46 -16.41 -8.19
CA LYS A 172 -3.93 -15.90 -6.92
C LYS A 172 -2.95 -16.26 -5.82
N THR A 173 -2.58 -15.29 -5.00
CA THR A 173 -1.68 -15.46 -3.86
C THR A 173 -2.36 -15.00 -2.59
N LYS A 174 -2.47 -15.88 -1.59
CA LYS A 174 -2.96 -15.46 -0.27
C LYS A 174 -1.87 -14.65 0.43
N VAL A 175 -2.16 -13.39 0.70
CA VAL A 175 -1.25 -12.45 1.38
C VAL A 175 -1.48 -12.50 2.87
N VAL A 176 -2.74 -12.32 3.30
CA VAL A 176 -3.15 -12.31 4.71
C VAL A 176 -4.47 -13.04 4.90
N SER A 177 -4.88 -13.28 6.15
CA SER A 177 -6.20 -13.83 6.44
C SER A 177 -7.31 -12.83 6.08
N GLU A 178 -8.52 -13.34 5.82
CA GLU A 178 -9.72 -12.54 5.56
C GLU A 178 -10.01 -11.60 6.74
N GLN A 179 -9.85 -12.09 7.97
CA GLN A 179 -10.06 -11.33 9.19
C GLN A 179 -9.11 -10.13 9.28
N ASN A 180 -7.81 -10.34 8.98
CA ASN A 180 -6.83 -9.26 8.99
C ASN A 180 -7.04 -8.27 7.83
N ALA A 181 -7.46 -8.75 6.66
CA ALA A 181 -7.87 -7.88 5.56
C ALA A 181 -9.07 -6.99 5.94
N TYR A 182 -10.08 -7.55 6.61
CA TYR A 182 -11.22 -6.80 7.13
C TYR A 182 -10.81 -5.73 8.13
N ILE A 183 -9.93 -6.07 9.11
CA ILE A 183 -9.43 -5.10 10.09
C ILE A 183 -8.63 -4.00 9.38
N ALA A 184 -7.77 -4.36 8.41
CA ALA A 184 -7.00 -3.39 7.64
C ALA A 184 -7.92 -2.42 6.88
N ARG A 185 -8.97 -2.91 6.18
CA ARG A 185 -9.98 -2.04 5.52
C ARG A 185 -10.62 -1.08 6.51
N SER A 186 -11.00 -1.58 7.69
CA SER A 186 -11.58 -0.75 8.75
C SER A 186 -10.63 0.35 9.24
N ILE A 187 -9.32 0.08 9.29
CA ILE A 187 -8.31 1.09 9.62
C ILE A 187 -8.11 2.07 8.46
N MET A 188 -8.10 1.59 7.22
CA MET A 188 -7.93 2.42 6.02
C MET A 188 -9.10 3.38 5.76
N ARG A 189 -10.24 3.17 6.39
CA ARG A 189 -11.36 4.13 6.41
C ARG A 189 -11.04 5.41 7.20
N GLU A 190 -10.15 5.34 8.17
CA GLU A 190 -9.90 6.45 9.10
C GLU A 190 -9.52 7.78 8.42
N PRO A 191 -8.68 7.82 7.36
CA PRO A 191 -8.35 9.05 6.66
C PRO A 191 -9.55 9.79 6.04
N THR A 192 -10.62 9.06 5.70
CA THR A 192 -11.83 9.67 5.09
C THR A 192 -12.82 10.21 6.12
N LEU A 193 -12.62 9.92 7.39
CA LEU A 193 -13.44 10.43 8.49
C LEU A 193 -13.02 11.86 8.89
N SER A 194 -13.87 12.53 9.64
CA SER A 194 -13.60 13.90 10.14
C SER A 194 -12.24 13.97 10.84
N GLY A 195 -11.44 14.98 10.47
CA GLY A 195 -10.06 15.15 10.94
C GLY A 195 -9.02 14.27 10.28
N GLY A 196 -9.41 13.46 9.28
CA GLY A 196 -8.49 12.67 8.47
C GLY A 196 -7.90 13.44 7.29
N THR A 197 -6.84 12.87 6.71
CA THR A 197 -6.10 13.50 5.59
C THR A 197 -6.81 13.40 4.24
N ALA A 198 -7.86 12.58 4.12
CA ALA A 198 -8.58 12.29 2.87
C ALA A 198 -10.09 12.49 2.99
N THR A 199 -10.54 13.44 3.81
CA THR A 199 -11.98 13.73 4.02
C THR A 199 -12.71 14.10 2.73
N TYR A 200 -12.01 14.69 1.76
CA TYR A 200 -12.55 15.05 0.45
C TYR A 200 -12.79 13.83 -0.46
N CYS A 201 -12.27 12.65 -0.11
CA CYS A 201 -12.50 11.39 -0.81
C CYS A 201 -13.76 10.66 -0.30
N ALA A 202 -14.37 11.13 0.78
CA ALA A 202 -15.57 10.51 1.34
C ALA A 202 -16.76 10.65 0.36
N ILE A 203 -17.44 9.52 0.07
CA ILE A 203 -18.61 9.48 -0.79
C ILE A 203 -19.85 9.37 0.10
N SER A 204 -20.78 10.31 -0.05
CA SER A 204 -22.02 10.30 0.73
C SER A 204 -22.82 9.02 0.50
N GLY A 205 -23.22 8.35 1.59
CA GLY A 205 -23.98 7.11 1.55
C GLY A 205 -23.16 5.84 1.26
N MET A 206 -21.82 5.95 1.15
CA MET A 206 -20.94 4.80 0.95
C MET A 206 -19.84 4.75 2.00
N GLU A 207 -19.44 3.54 2.41
CA GLU A 207 -18.20 3.35 3.16
C GLU A 207 -17.01 3.48 2.21
N THR A 208 -16.20 4.51 2.41
CA THR A 208 -15.01 4.79 1.61
C THR A 208 -13.75 4.46 2.42
N CYS A 209 -12.81 3.71 1.86
CA CYS A 209 -11.52 3.38 2.45
C CYS A 209 -10.38 3.43 1.41
#